data_a8a79d225aac7397722275f30fa1693e
#
_entry.id   a8a79d225aac7397722275f30fa1693e
#
_cell.length_a   1.000
_cell.length_b   1.000
_cell.length_c   1.000
_cell.angle_alpha   90.00
_cell.angle_beta   90.00
_cell.angle_gamma   90.00
#
_symmetry.space_group_name_H-M   'P 1'
#
loop_
_entity.id
_entity.type
_entity.pdbx_description
1 polymer ?
#
loop_
_entity_poly.entity_id
_entity_poly.type
_entity_poly.pdbx_seq_one_letter_code
_entity_poly.pdbx_strand_id
1 'polypeptide(L)'
;MKTRVLIFLFMLCCLSLGAQIRLEGYRQTDINPELLTGRWKAHWISMPGEPANVYGVYHMRKTFELDEVPSRFIVHVTADNRYKLYLNGRFVSLGPARGDIYNWNFETVDLAPYLIKGKNVLAAVIWNYAEQKPVAQISFNQTGFLLQGNTEVETVVNTDASWLCMKNEAYAPWHKPVLGYYVAGPGELLSASKYPWGWEQSAYDDSKWLPAHTGIEGGVKGSRDYPGRLLVPCPIPPMDLLSERFEAVCISEGVKIPAGFLKTKTSLTVPANSKVHLLLDNGKLTTGYLSLLFSRGKNAEITIAYAKLCMKARSRVRLNLIRFRQRETVMR
;
A
#
# COMPACT_ATOMS: atom_id res chain seq x y z
N MET A 1 -4.15 66.30 15.58
CA MET A 1 -4.45 64.98 16.03
C MET A 1 -4.27 64.01 14.85
N LYS A 2 -3.21 63.21 14.83
CA LYS A 2 -2.93 62.27 13.76
C LYS A 2 -3.33 60.84 14.26
N THR A 3 -4.42 60.33 13.71
CA THR A 3 -4.90 58.98 14.01
C THR A 3 -4.04 57.98 13.25
N ARG A 4 -3.27 57.18 13.97
CA ARG A 4 -2.51 56.06 13.39
C ARG A 4 -3.44 54.87 13.29
N VAL A 5 -3.77 54.48 12.05
CA VAL A 5 -4.44 53.21 11.75
C VAL A 5 -3.39 52.12 11.79
N LEU A 6 -3.50 51.20 12.74
CA LEU A 6 -2.65 50.04 12.87
C LEU A 6 -3.25 48.96 11.97
N ILE A 7 -2.66 48.71 10.80
CA ILE A 7 -3.03 47.61 9.93
C ILE A 7 -2.32 46.35 10.48
N PHE A 8 -3.08 45.49 11.13
CA PHE A 8 -2.62 44.12 11.46
C PHE A 8 -2.64 43.30 10.18
N LEU A 9 -1.46 43.13 9.58
CA LEU A 9 -1.26 42.19 8.49
C LEU A 9 -1.26 40.77 9.09
N PHE A 10 -2.41 40.10 9.03
CA PHE A 10 -2.48 38.68 9.31
C PHE A 10 -1.75 37.97 8.17
N MET A 11 -0.48 37.67 8.38
CA MET A 11 0.30 36.82 7.52
C MET A 11 -0.18 35.37 7.74
N LEU A 12 -1.19 34.98 6.94
CA LEU A 12 -1.65 33.61 6.87
C LEU A 12 -0.52 32.80 6.23
N CYS A 13 0.36 32.29 7.08
CA CYS A 13 1.35 31.31 6.69
C CYS A 13 0.57 30.03 6.33
N CYS A 14 0.22 29.89 5.05
CA CYS A 14 -0.20 28.60 4.49
C CYS A 14 1.01 27.67 4.56
N LEU A 15 1.24 27.12 5.74
CA LEU A 15 1.99 25.90 5.88
C LEU A 15 1.24 24.85 5.07
N SER A 16 1.75 24.55 3.90
CA SER A 16 1.44 23.31 3.21
C SER A 16 1.88 22.20 4.15
N LEU A 17 1.01 21.81 5.06
CA LEU A 17 1.08 20.56 5.77
C LEU A 17 0.96 19.47 4.69
N GLY A 18 2.10 19.11 4.11
CA GLY A 18 2.24 17.81 3.52
C GLY A 18 1.76 16.84 4.59
N ALA A 19 0.66 16.14 4.33
CA ALA A 19 0.13 15.20 5.29
C ALA A 19 1.23 14.16 5.56
N GLN A 20 1.96 14.36 6.64
CA GLN A 20 2.83 13.35 7.21
C GLN A 20 1.91 12.29 7.79
N ILE A 21 1.79 11.18 7.08
CA ILE A 21 1.24 9.97 7.69
C ILE A 21 2.36 9.44 8.58
N ARG A 22 2.45 9.97 9.78
CA ARG A 22 3.28 9.40 10.82
C ARG A 22 2.49 8.21 11.37
N LEU A 23 2.90 7.01 11.01
CA LEU A 23 2.41 5.82 11.67
C LEU A 23 2.96 5.87 13.10
N GLU A 24 2.12 6.22 14.06
CA GLU A 24 2.52 6.20 15.46
C GLU A 24 2.87 4.78 15.84
N GLY A 25 4.11 4.60 16.33
CA GLY A 25 4.55 3.31 16.84
C GLY A 25 3.69 2.91 18.04
N TYR A 26 3.19 1.69 18.06
CA TYR A 26 2.55 1.13 19.24
C TYR A 26 3.58 0.86 20.33
N ARG A 27 3.13 0.86 21.57
CA ARG A 27 3.91 0.34 22.69
C ARG A 27 3.56 -1.14 22.85
N GLN A 28 4.53 -1.97 23.19
CA GLN A 28 4.27 -3.39 23.45
C GLN A 28 3.21 -3.59 24.56
N THR A 29 3.09 -2.61 25.47
CA THR A 29 2.05 -2.54 26.51
C THR A 29 0.63 -2.35 25.96
N ASP A 30 0.47 -2.02 24.69
CA ASP A 30 -0.85 -1.86 24.05
C ASP A 30 -1.43 -3.20 23.58
N ILE A 31 -0.64 -4.27 23.56
CA ILE A 31 -1.08 -5.60 23.14
C ILE A 31 -1.67 -6.33 24.34
N ASN A 32 -2.89 -6.84 24.20
CA ASN A 32 -3.49 -7.72 25.21
C ASN A 32 -2.56 -8.93 25.44
N PRO A 33 -2.08 -9.19 26.67
CA PRO A 33 -1.17 -10.28 26.99
C PRO A 33 -1.66 -11.67 26.55
N GLU A 34 -2.96 -11.90 26.54
CA GLU A 34 -3.57 -13.17 26.09
C GLU A 34 -3.25 -13.46 24.62
N LEU A 35 -3.14 -12.40 23.80
CA LEU A 35 -2.78 -12.52 22.38
C LEU A 35 -1.30 -12.83 22.15
N LEU A 36 -0.49 -12.85 23.20
CA LEU A 36 0.94 -13.22 23.13
C LEU A 36 1.21 -14.67 23.58
N THR A 37 0.21 -15.37 24.09
CA THR A 37 0.42 -16.70 24.71
C THR A 37 -0.46 -17.80 24.13
N GLY A 38 -1.50 -17.44 23.39
CA GLY A 38 -2.51 -18.38 22.89
C GLY A 38 -2.73 -18.32 21.39
N ARG A 39 -3.71 -19.09 20.93
CA ARG A 39 -4.24 -18.96 19.59
C ARG A 39 -5.19 -17.77 19.52
N TRP A 40 -5.16 -17.07 18.39
CA TRP A 40 -6.08 -15.98 18.12
C TRP A 40 -7.47 -16.50 17.76
N LYS A 41 -8.51 -15.71 18.01
CA LYS A 41 -9.87 -15.99 17.52
C LYS A 41 -9.98 -15.76 16.01
N ALA A 42 -9.16 -14.87 15.44
CA ALA A 42 -9.11 -14.60 14.01
C ALA A 42 -8.44 -15.74 13.25
N HIS A 43 -8.89 -15.97 12.04
CA HIS A 43 -8.39 -17.00 11.14
C HIS A 43 -7.63 -16.39 9.96
N TRP A 44 -6.63 -17.08 9.46
CA TRP A 44 -6.05 -16.74 8.18
C TRP A 44 -7.11 -16.90 7.09
N ILE A 45 -7.32 -15.83 6.33
CA ILE A 45 -8.28 -15.83 5.22
C ILE A 45 -7.56 -15.70 3.88
N SER A 46 -8.16 -16.27 2.83
CA SER A 46 -7.66 -16.23 1.46
C SER A 46 -8.79 -16.22 0.44
N MET A 47 -8.44 -16.06 -0.84
CA MET A 47 -9.41 -16.18 -1.93
C MET A 47 -9.83 -17.65 -2.10
N PRO A 48 -11.14 -17.96 -2.09
CA PRO A 48 -11.62 -19.32 -2.32
C PRO A 48 -11.31 -19.79 -3.74
N GLY A 49 -10.97 -21.08 -3.88
CA GLY A 49 -10.70 -21.71 -5.18
C GLY A 49 -9.37 -21.38 -5.83
N GLU A 50 -8.55 -20.49 -5.23
CA GLU A 50 -7.20 -20.21 -5.72
C GLU A 50 -6.19 -21.21 -5.15
N PRO A 51 -5.18 -21.61 -5.95
CA PRO A 51 -4.06 -22.38 -5.43
C PRO A 51 -3.35 -21.64 -4.30
N ALA A 52 -2.84 -22.40 -3.32
CA ALA A 52 -2.21 -21.82 -2.14
C ALA A 52 -1.04 -20.89 -2.45
N ASN A 53 -0.20 -21.27 -3.42
CA ASN A 53 1.00 -20.52 -3.82
C ASN A 53 0.95 -20.14 -5.31
N VAL A 54 0.21 -19.11 -5.62
CA VAL A 54 0.12 -18.55 -6.98
C VAL A 54 0.33 -17.05 -6.92
N TYR A 55 0.99 -16.48 -7.94
CA TYR A 55 1.08 -15.02 -8.06
C TYR A 55 -0.30 -14.40 -8.12
N GLY A 56 -0.55 -13.42 -7.27
CA GLY A 56 -1.81 -12.72 -7.27
C GLY A 56 -1.82 -11.49 -6.40
N VAL A 57 -2.76 -10.61 -6.73
CA VAL A 57 -3.13 -9.45 -5.92
C VAL A 57 -4.59 -9.64 -5.54
N TYR A 58 -4.88 -9.60 -4.27
CA TYR A 58 -6.20 -9.89 -3.73
C TYR A 58 -6.69 -8.71 -2.89
N HIS A 59 -7.97 -8.37 -3.06
CA HIS A 59 -8.63 -7.38 -2.21
C HIS A 59 -9.51 -8.08 -1.20
N MET A 60 -9.48 -7.59 0.04
CA MET A 60 -10.30 -8.05 1.15
C MET A 60 -11.07 -6.86 1.71
N ARG A 61 -12.35 -7.06 2.06
CA ARG A 61 -13.22 -6.01 2.61
C ARG A 61 -14.06 -6.55 3.74
N LYS A 62 -14.24 -5.72 4.76
CA LYS A 62 -15.16 -5.94 5.87
C LYS A 62 -15.94 -4.67 6.13
N THR A 63 -17.25 -4.75 5.99
CA THR A 63 -18.18 -3.70 6.44
C THR A 63 -18.63 -4.01 7.87
N PHE A 64 -18.62 -3.01 8.74
CA PHE A 64 -19.11 -3.11 10.11
C PHE A 64 -19.69 -1.78 10.56
N GLU A 65 -20.48 -1.80 11.62
CA GLU A 65 -21.13 -0.61 12.17
C GLU A 65 -20.69 -0.38 13.61
N LEU A 66 -20.62 0.88 13.99
CA LEU A 66 -20.32 1.32 15.35
C LEU A 66 -21.37 2.33 15.80
N ASP A 67 -21.94 2.09 16.97
CA ASP A 67 -22.86 3.03 17.59
C ASP A 67 -22.17 4.30 18.06
N GLU A 68 -20.92 4.17 18.50
CA GLU A 68 -20.03 5.26 18.91
C GLU A 68 -18.60 4.96 18.48
N VAL A 69 -17.82 6.03 18.26
CA VAL A 69 -16.39 5.91 17.96
C VAL A 69 -15.63 5.75 19.27
N PRO A 70 -14.98 4.61 19.49
CA PRO A 70 -14.18 4.41 20.71
C PRO A 70 -12.91 5.28 20.68
N SER A 71 -12.41 5.63 21.85
CA SER A 71 -11.16 6.40 21.98
C SER A 71 -9.92 5.61 21.52
N ARG A 72 -9.99 4.29 21.52
CA ARG A 72 -8.99 3.35 21.00
C ARG A 72 -9.70 2.17 20.32
N PHE A 73 -9.11 1.71 19.21
CA PHE A 73 -9.58 0.53 18.49
C PHE A 73 -8.36 -0.18 17.89
N ILE A 74 -7.76 -1.05 18.68
CA ILE A 74 -6.47 -1.64 18.36
C ILE A 74 -6.66 -2.97 17.65
N VAL A 75 -5.94 -3.14 16.55
CA VAL A 75 -5.90 -4.38 15.79
C VAL A 75 -4.45 -4.82 15.53
N HIS A 76 -4.28 -6.12 15.34
CA HIS A 76 -3.02 -6.76 14.98
C HIS A 76 -3.16 -7.35 13.60
N VAL A 77 -2.30 -6.97 12.67
CA VAL A 77 -2.45 -7.30 11.25
C VAL A 77 -1.19 -7.86 10.64
N THR A 78 -1.35 -8.89 9.82
CA THR A 78 -0.27 -9.50 9.06
C THR A 78 -0.79 -10.13 7.77
N ALA A 79 0.12 -10.49 6.86
CA ALA A 79 -0.21 -11.19 5.62
C ALA A 79 0.96 -12.02 5.11
N ASP A 80 0.68 -12.93 4.22
CA ASP A 80 1.66 -13.62 3.40
C ASP A 80 1.37 -13.33 1.90
N ASN A 81 2.16 -12.47 1.14
CA ASN A 81 3.48 -11.98 1.56
C ASN A 81 3.42 -10.56 2.15
N ARG A 82 2.61 -9.66 1.59
CA ARG A 82 2.52 -8.23 1.94
C ARG A 82 1.09 -7.75 1.91
N TYR A 83 0.80 -6.72 2.71
CA TYR A 83 -0.50 -6.05 2.69
C TYR A 83 -0.37 -4.52 2.72
N LYS A 84 -1.43 -3.85 2.27
CA LYS A 84 -1.77 -2.47 2.62
C LYS A 84 -3.18 -2.47 3.19
N LEU A 85 -3.38 -1.77 4.31
CA LEU A 85 -4.64 -1.66 5.01
C LEU A 85 -5.22 -0.26 4.85
N TYR A 86 -6.52 -0.19 4.64
CA TYR A 86 -7.29 1.05 4.51
C TYR A 86 -8.51 0.99 5.41
N LEU A 87 -8.90 2.13 5.97
CA LEU A 87 -10.17 2.29 6.67
C LEU A 87 -10.90 3.52 6.10
N ASN A 88 -12.12 3.31 5.63
CA ASN A 88 -12.96 4.35 5.01
C ASN A 88 -12.23 5.10 3.87
N GLY A 89 -11.48 4.36 3.03
CA GLY A 89 -10.70 4.91 1.92
C GLY A 89 -9.39 5.58 2.31
N ARG A 90 -9.08 5.68 3.61
CA ARG A 90 -7.84 6.27 4.10
C ARG A 90 -6.80 5.18 4.34
N PHE A 91 -5.60 5.36 3.84
CA PHE A 91 -4.48 4.47 4.11
C PHE A 91 -4.15 4.47 5.62
N VAL A 92 -3.96 3.27 6.18
CA VAL A 92 -3.72 3.09 7.61
C VAL A 92 -2.36 2.44 7.88
N SER A 93 -2.05 1.31 7.23
CA SER A 93 -0.86 0.52 7.54
C SER A 93 -0.42 -0.29 6.34
N LEU A 94 0.83 -0.69 6.35
CA LEU A 94 1.41 -1.65 5.41
C LEU A 94 2.36 -2.59 6.16
N GLY A 95 2.52 -3.80 5.66
CA GLY A 95 3.38 -4.80 6.30
C GLY A 95 3.24 -6.16 5.64
N PRO A 96 3.58 -7.22 6.38
CA PRO A 96 4.29 -7.18 7.65
C PRO A 96 5.77 -6.82 7.46
N ALA A 97 6.42 -6.38 8.55
CA ALA A 97 7.87 -6.33 8.58
C ALA A 97 8.45 -7.73 8.36
N ARG A 98 9.64 -7.81 7.76
CA ARG A 98 10.26 -9.10 7.45
C ARG A 98 10.63 -9.84 8.73
N GLY A 99 10.21 -11.09 8.81
CA GLY A 99 10.57 -12.05 9.83
C GLY A 99 11.01 -13.38 9.20
N ASP A 100 10.65 -14.48 9.83
CA ASP A 100 10.75 -15.84 9.32
C ASP A 100 9.50 -16.63 9.74
N ILE A 101 9.41 -17.92 9.37
CA ILE A 101 8.23 -18.73 9.70
C ILE A 101 8.05 -19.00 11.21
N TYR A 102 9.12 -18.91 11.99
CA TYR A 102 9.11 -19.06 13.45
C TYR A 102 9.00 -17.74 14.20
N ASN A 103 9.16 -16.61 13.52
CA ASN A 103 9.03 -15.24 14.01
C ASN A 103 8.30 -14.41 12.93
N TRP A 104 7.04 -14.71 12.73
CA TRP A 104 6.20 -14.05 11.74
C TRP A 104 5.63 -12.76 12.32
N ASN A 105 6.13 -11.64 11.86
CA ASN A 105 5.75 -10.34 12.41
C ASN A 105 4.29 -9.99 12.11
N PHE A 106 3.63 -9.40 13.11
CA PHE A 106 2.38 -8.67 12.94
C PHE A 106 2.57 -7.21 13.37
N GLU A 107 1.87 -6.32 12.68
CA GLU A 107 1.83 -4.89 13.01
C GLU A 107 0.65 -4.63 13.94
N THR A 108 0.83 -3.73 14.91
CA THR A 108 -0.23 -3.28 15.81
C THR A 108 -0.64 -1.87 15.44
N VAL A 109 -1.93 -1.63 15.21
CA VAL A 109 -2.45 -0.39 14.66
C VAL A 109 -3.66 0.07 15.45
N ASP A 110 -3.72 1.35 15.82
CA ASP A 110 -4.93 1.98 16.36
C ASP A 110 -5.77 2.55 15.21
N LEU A 111 -6.96 1.98 15.02
CA LEU A 111 -7.90 2.39 13.98
C LEU A 111 -8.81 3.56 14.40
N ALA A 112 -8.87 3.89 15.70
CA ALA A 112 -9.79 4.91 16.22
C ALA A 112 -9.74 6.26 15.47
N PRO A 113 -8.56 6.79 15.05
CA PRO A 113 -8.48 8.06 14.31
C PRO A 113 -9.12 8.04 12.91
N TYR A 114 -9.47 6.87 12.40
CA TYR A 114 -10.01 6.66 11.05
C TYR A 114 -11.48 6.23 11.08
N LEU A 115 -12.00 5.87 12.26
CA LEU A 115 -13.38 5.42 12.46
C LEU A 115 -14.38 6.57 12.40
N ILE A 116 -15.59 6.22 12.00
CA ILE A 116 -16.77 7.12 12.06
C ILE A 116 -17.92 6.39 12.73
N LYS A 117 -18.87 7.13 13.30
CA LYS A 117 -20.14 6.58 13.79
C LYS A 117 -20.94 6.02 12.61
N GLY A 118 -21.57 4.87 12.81
CA GLY A 118 -22.32 4.15 11.78
C GLY A 118 -21.40 3.25 10.94
N LYS A 119 -21.65 3.21 9.64
CA LYS A 119 -21.01 2.30 8.68
C LYS A 119 -19.54 2.62 8.47
N ASN A 120 -18.68 1.64 8.71
CA ASN A 120 -17.24 1.66 8.44
C ASN A 120 -16.88 0.54 7.45
N VAL A 121 -15.83 0.76 6.68
CA VAL A 121 -15.28 -0.23 5.76
C VAL A 121 -13.78 -0.37 5.97
N LEU A 122 -13.39 -1.53 6.47
CA LEU A 122 -11.99 -1.95 6.55
C LEU A 122 -11.65 -2.72 5.28
N ALA A 123 -10.58 -2.33 4.60
CA ALA A 123 -10.21 -2.87 3.30
C ALA A 123 -8.71 -3.14 3.25
N ALA A 124 -8.32 -4.27 2.67
CA ALA A 124 -6.91 -4.62 2.51
C ALA A 124 -6.62 -5.12 1.10
N VAL A 125 -5.43 -4.81 0.60
CA VAL A 125 -4.87 -5.43 -0.60
C VAL A 125 -3.66 -6.25 -0.21
N ILE A 126 -3.62 -7.48 -0.70
CA ILE A 126 -2.61 -8.49 -0.38
C ILE A 126 -1.89 -8.91 -1.65
N TRP A 127 -0.57 -9.03 -1.59
CA TRP A 127 0.27 -9.57 -2.66
C TRP A 127 0.85 -10.91 -2.28
N ASN A 128 0.76 -11.88 -3.18
CA ASN A 128 1.56 -13.09 -3.16
C ASN A 128 2.40 -13.15 -4.45
N TYR A 129 3.70 -13.15 -4.30
CA TYR A 129 4.65 -13.24 -5.40
C TYR A 129 4.93 -14.67 -5.85
N ALA A 130 4.52 -15.67 -5.08
CA ALA A 130 4.74 -17.11 -5.31
C ALA A 130 6.22 -17.41 -5.64
N GLU A 131 6.47 -18.13 -6.71
CA GLU A 131 7.82 -18.49 -7.15
C GLU A 131 8.65 -17.28 -7.62
N GLN A 132 8.00 -16.15 -7.84
CA GLN A 132 8.67 -14.92 -8.31
C GLN A 132 9.10 -14.01 -7.16
N LYS A 133 8.91 -14.44 -5.92
CA LYS A 133 9.31 -13.64 -4.78
C LYS A 133 10.81 -13.34 -4.78
N PRO A 134 11.23 -12.13 -4.40
CA PRO A 134 12.65 -11.84 -4.20
C PRO A 134 13.20 -12.76 -3.10
N VAL A 135 14.51 -13.05 -3.17
CA VAL A 135 15.17 -13.97 -2.23
C VAL A 135 14.90 -13.65 -0.76
N ALA A 136 14.81 -12.37 -0.45
CA ALA A 136 14.57 -11.93 0.92
C ALA A 136 13.09 -11.87 1.33
N GLN A 137 12.13 -12.20 0.44
CA GLN A 137 10.73 -12.27 0.80
C GLN A 137 10.43 -13.62 1.43
N ILE A 138 10.12 -13.62 2.72
CA ILE A 138 9.69 -14.82 3.44
C ILE A 138 8.23 -15.10 3.11
N SER A 139 7.91 -16.35 2.89
CA SER A 139 6.56 -16.85 2.64
C SER A 139 6.41 -18.24 3.22
N PHE A 140 5.21 -18.54 3.67
CA PHE A 140 4.79 -19.90 4.02
C PHE A 140 4.29 -20.68 2.78
N ASN A 141 4.48 -20.08 1.58
CA ASN A 141 3.97 -20.60 0.29
C ASN A 141 2.44 -20.77 0.29
N GLN A 142 1.75 -19.89 1.00
CA GLN A 142 0.30 -19.90 1.08
C GLN A 142 -0.20 -18.46 1.23
N THR A 143 -0.98 -17.98 0.27
CA THR A 143 -1.64 -16.67 0.38
C THR A 143 -2.47 -16.60 1.65
N GLY A 144 -2.35 -15.49 2.39
CA GLY A 144 -3.13 -15.31 3.59
C GLY A 144 -3.14 -13.88 4.08
N PHE A 145 -4.23 -13.52 4.71
CA PHE A 145 -4.41 -12.28 5.46
C PHE A 145 -4.98 -12.61 6.83
N LEU A 146 -4.48 -11.95 7.85
CA LEU A 146 -4.93 -12.15 9.23
C LEU A 146 -5.01 -10.81 9.95
N LEU A 147 -6.16 -10.53 10.56
CA LEU A 147 -6.38 -9.37 11.39
C LEU A 147 -7.14 -9.80 12.64
N GLN A 148 -6.58 -9.49 13.80
CA GLN A 148 -7.11 -9.80 15.13
C GLN A 148 -7.35 -8.52 15.93
N GLY A 149 -8.55 -8.38 16.48
CA GLY A 149 -8.86 -7.33 17.46
C GLY A 149 -8.13 -7.57 18.79
N ASN A 150 -7.76 -6.49 19.46
CA ASN A 150 -7.02 -6.55 20.74
C ASN A 150 -7.90 -6.95 21.91
N THR A 151 -9.17 -6.56 21.90
CA THR A 151 -10.16 -6.83 22.94
C THR A 151 -11.47 -7.32 22.31
N GLU A 152 -12.50 -7.56 23.11
CA GLU A 152 -13.80 -7.97 22.58
C GLU A 152 -14.45 -6.88 21.69
N VAL A 153 -14.12 -5.61 21.91
CA VAL A 153 -14.68 -4.49 21.12
C VAL A 153 -14.26 -4.59 19.64
N GLU A 154 -13.02 -4.95 19.39
CA GLU A 154 -12.47 -5.05 18.04
C GLU A 154 -12.76 -6.39 17.35
N THR A 155 -13.35 -7.36 18.04
CA THR A 155 -13.63 -8.70 17.46
C THR A 155 -14.52 -8.63 16.21
N VAL A 156 -15.33 -7.58 16.08
CA VAL A 156 -16.20 -7.33 14.91
C VAL A 156 -15.42 -7.29 13.60
N VAL A 157 -14.13 -6.99 13.65
CA VAL A 157 -13.24 -6.94 12.47
C VAL A 157 -12.29 -8.12 12.36
N ASN A 158 -12.36 -9.10 13.23
CA ASN A 158 -11.55 -10.32 13.13
C ASN A 158 -11.73 -10.96 11.75
N THR A 159 -10.64 -11.49 11.21
CA THR A 159 -10.70 -12.20 9.94
C THR A 159 -11.37 -13.56 10.08
N ASP A 160 -12.41 -13.74 9.29
CA ASP A 160 -13.22 -14.94 9.17
C ASP A 160 -13.97 -14.95 7.82
N ALA A 161 -14.94 -15.87 7.63
CA ALA A 161 -15.74 -15.97 6.41
C ALA A 161 -16.67 -14.74 6.15
N SER A 162 -16.84 -13.84 7.10
CA SER A 162 -17.63 -12.62 6.93
C SER A 162 -16.89 -11.50 6.16
N TRP A 163 -15.60 -11.67 5.92
CA TRP A 163 -14.86 -10.82 5.00
C TRP A 163 -15.17 -11.20 3.55
N LEU A 164 -15.30 -10.21 2.71
CA LEU A 164 -15.45 -10.39 1.27
C LEU A 164 -14.07 -10.26 0.59
N CYS A 165 -13.89 -11.03 -0.48
CA CYS A 165 -12.63 -11.00 -1.23
C CYS A 165 -12.84 -11.07 -2.74
N MET A 166 -11.86 -10.53 -3.47
CA MET A 166 -11.76 -10.66 -4.92
C MET A 166 -10.29 -10.72 -5.37
N LYS A 167 -10.04 -11.42 -6.45
CA LYS A 167 -8.77 -11.38 -7.17
C LYS A 167 -8.74 -10.16 -8.08
N ASN A 168 -7.65 -9.42 -8.07
CA ASN A 168 -7.48 -8.27 -8.94
C ASN A 168 -6.82 -8.68 -10.26
N GLU A 169 -7.65 -8.87 -11.28
CA GLU A 169 -7.22 -9.24 -12.64
C GLU A 169 -6.50 -8.12 -13.42
N ALA A 170 -6.32 -6.97 -12.81
CA ALA A 170 -5.57 -5.86 -13.41
C ALA A 170 -4.06 -6.06 -13.33
N TYR A 171 -3.59 -6.90 -12.42
CA TYR A 171 -2.17 -7.14 -12.20
C TYR A 171 -1.68 -8.39 -12.91
N ALA A 172 -0.48 -8.29 -13.48
CA ALA A 172 0.29 -9.42 -13.95
C ALA A 172 1.79 -9.18 -13.67
N PRO A 173 2.58 -10.25 -13.48
CA PRO A 173 4.01 -10.10 -13.28
C PRO A 173 4.70 -9.70 -14.59
N TRP A 174 5.66 -8.80 -14.51
CA TRP A 174 6.48 -8.40 -15.63
C TRP A 174 7.83 -9.11 -15.59
N HIS A 175 7.99 -10.10 -16.44
CA HIS A 175 9.14 -11.00 -16.47
C HIS A 175 10.39 -10.45 -17.17
N LYS A 176 10.48 -9.16 -17.45
CA LYS A 176 11.74 -8.63 -17.99
C LYS A 176 12.83 -8.80 -16.94
N PRO A 177 13.89 -9.57 -17.21
CA PRO A 177 14.94 -9.79 -16.23
C PRO A 177 15.58 -8.44 -15.90
N VAL A 178 15.56 -8.10 -14.63
CA VAL A 178 16.45 -7.09 -14.09
C VAL A 178 17.81 -7.78 -13.99
N LEU A 179 18.65 -7.56 -15.02
CA LEU A 179 19.94 -8.21 -15.14
C LEU A 179 20.73 -8.13 -13.83
N GLY A 180 21.00 -9.29 -13.23
CA GLY A 180 21.88 -9.42 -12.08
C GLY A 180 21.31 -9.01 -10.72
N TYR A 181 20.00 -8.75 -10.57
CA TYR A 181 19.45 -8.27 -9.30
C TYR A 181 18.41 -9.22 -8.69
N TYR A 182 18.88 -10.31 -8.11
CA TYR A 182 18.06 -11.36 -7.47
C TYR A 182 17.28 -10.88 -6.22
N VAL A 183 17.58 -9.70 -5.69
CA VAL A 183 16.91 -9.11 -4.52
C VAL A 183 15.64 -8.34 -4.87
N ALA A 184 15.41 -8.05 -6.14
CA ALA A 184 14.17 -7.44 -6.62
C ALA A 184 13.18 -8.51 -7.07
N GLY A 185 11.91 -8.33 -6.73
CA GLY A 185 10.82 -9.13 -7.29
C GLY A 185 10.58 -8.81 -8.77
N PRO A 186 9.59 -9.45 -9.39
CA PRO A 186 9.18 -9.12 -10.74
C PRO A 186 8.68 -7.67 -10.81
N GLY A 187 8.78 -7.04 -11.98
CA GLY A 187 8.04 -5.83 -12.24
C GLY A 187 6.53 -6.13 -12.29
N GLU A 188 5.73 -5.09 -12.26
CA GLU A 188 4.27 -5.20 -12.33
C GLU A 188 3.75 -4.65 -13.65
N LEU A 189 2.85 -5.40 -14.28
CA LEU A 189 1.99 -4.92 -15.36
C LEU A 189 0.63 -4.61 -14.77
N LEU A 190 0.18 -3.37 -14.90
CA LEU A 190 -1.13 -2.93 -14.43
C LEU A 190 -2.01 -2.50 -15.61
N SER A 191 -3.16 -3.15 -15.75
CA SER A 191 -4.21 -2.73 -16.67
C SER A 191 -5.23 -1.83 -15.96
N ALA A 192 -5.12 -0.52 -16.15
CA ALA A 192 -5.96 0.45 -15.47
C ALA A 192 -7.47 0.28 -15.77
N SER A 193 -7.83 -0.28 -16.93
CA SER A 193 -9.22 -0.56 -17.30
C SER A 193 -9.85 -1.74 -16.54
N LYS A 194 -9.02 -2.63 -15.97
CA LYS A 194 -9.47 -3.77 -15.16
C LYS A 194 -9.36 -3.51 -13.66
N TYR A 195 -8.72 -2.40 -13.28
CA TYR A 195 -8.50 -2.10 -11.86
C TYR A 195 -9.82 -1.69 -11.20
N PRO A 196 -10.18 -2.24 -10.03
CA PRO A 196 -11.42 -1.94 -9.32
C PRO A 196 -11.33 -0.60 -8.58
N TRP A 197 -11.28 0.50 -9.32
CA TRP A 197 -11.11 1.84 -8.76
C TRP A 197 -12.13 2.16 -7.67
N GLY A 198 -11.66 2.70 -6.55
CA GLY A 198 -12.49 3.05 -5.40
C GLY A 198 -12.86 1.86 -4.50
N TRP A 199 -12.25 0.70 -4.70
CA TRP A 199 -12.52 -0.52 -3.93
C TRP A 199 -12.34 -0.34 -2.41
N GLU A 200 -11.54 0.62 -1.99
CA GLU A 200 -11.30 0.96 -0.58
C GLU A 200 -12.36 1.91 0.02
N GLN A 201 -13.25 2.46 -0.82
CA GLN A 201 -14.27 3.43 -0.41
C GLN A 201 -15.52 2.74 0.11
N SER A 202 -16.24 3.41 1.03
CA SER A 202 -17.49 2.89 1.61
C SER A 202 -18.64 2.77 0.61
N ALA A 203 -18.60 3.55 -0.47
CA ALA A 203 -19.63 3.55 -1.53
C ALA A 203 -19.38 2.52 -2.64
N TYR A 204 -18.27 1.78 -2.59
CA TYR A 204 -17.96 0.76 -3.60
C TYR A 204 -18.95 -0.41 -3.51
N ASP A 205 -19.41 -0.87 -4.66
CA ASP A 205 -20.28 -2.05 -4.76
C ASP A 205 -19.45 -3.34 -4.77
N ASP A 206 -19.46 -4.03 -3.64
CA ASP A 206 -18.78 -5.32 -3.44
C ASP A 206 -19.74 -6.52 -3.47
N SER A 207 -20.96 -6.35 -3.98
CA SER A 207 -21.99 -7.40 -4.04
C SER A 207 -21.58 -8.64 -4.84
N LYS A 208 -20.60 -8.51 -5.73
CA LYS A 208 -20.05 -9.61 -6.55
C LYS A 208 -18.82 -10.26 -5.94
N TRP A 209 -18.35 -9.77 -4.79
CA TRP A 209 -17.20 -10.37 -4.12
C TRP A 209 -17.62 -11.64 -3.40
N LEU A 210 -16.67 -12.55 -3.22
CA LEU A 210 -16.93 -13.84 -2.57
C LEU A 210 -16.62 -13.76 -1.08
N PRO A 211 -17.33 -14.51 -0.23
CA PRO A 211 -16.88 -14.74 1.13
C PRO A 211 -15.49 -15.33 1.15
N ALA A 212 -14.63 -14.85 2.04
CA ALA A 212 -13.27 -15.34 2.15
C ALA A 212 -13.23 -16.81 2.61
N HIS A 213 -12.29 -17.57 2.06
CA HIS A 213 -11.96 -18.89 2.60
C HIS A 213 -11.29 -18.75 3.96
N THR A 214 -11.83 -19.43 4.95
CA THR A 214 -11.31 -19.43 6.33
C THR A 214 -10.37 -20.62 6.52
N GLY A 215 -9.11 -20.32 6.80
CA GLY A 215 -8.09 -21.30 7.13
C GLY A 215 -7.95 -21.53 8.64
N ILE A 216 -6.73 -21.82 9.08
CA ILE A 216 -6.42 -22.02 10.50
C ILE A 216 -6.42 -20.70 11.27
N GLU A 217 -6.64 -20.76 12.55
CA GLU A 217 -6.51 -19.65 13.48
C GLU A 217 -5.09 -19.06 13.48
N GLY A 218 -4.92 -17.81 13.92
CA GLY A 218 -3.61 -17.25 14.18
C GLY A 218 -2.94 -17.94 15.38
N GLY A 219 -1.69 -18.39 15.24
CA GLY A 219 -0.93 -19.02 16.32
C GLY A 219 0.31 -18.21 16.65
N VAL A 220 0.48 -17.88 17.92
CA VAL A 220 1.65 -17.12 18.39
C VAL A 220 2.85 -18.03 18.64
N LYS A 221 4.03 -17.46 18.70
CA LYS A 221 5.26 -18.18 19.06
C LYS A 221 5.11 -18.88 20.41
N GLY A 222 5.41 -20.17 20.45
CA GLY A 222 5.23 -21.02 21.62
C GLY A 222 3.92 -21.81 21.61
N SER A 223 3.02 -21.60 20.66
CA SER A 223 1.83 -22.44 20.49
C SER A 223 2.25 -23.87 20.12
N ARG A 224 1.79 -24.85 20.91
CA ARG A 224 2.05 -26.29 20.62
C ARG A 224 1.26 -26.72 19.41
N ASP A 225 1.88 -27.62 18.63
CA ASP A 225 1.25 -28.28 17.47
C ASP A 225 0.59 -27.32 16.47
N TYR A 226 1.18 -26.13 16.33
CA TYR A 226 0.72 -25.14 15.34
C TYR A 226 1.51 -25.26 14.04
N PRO A 227 0.86 -25.63 12.93
CA PRO A 227 1.54 -25.93 11.67
C PRO A 227 1.80 -24.69 10.80
N GLY A 228 1.53 -23.50 11.31
CA GLY A 228 1.56 -22.25 10.54
C GLY A 228 2.69 -21.33 10.90
N ARG A 229 2.50 -20.08 10.52
CA ARG A 229 3.39 -18.94 10.81
C ARG A 229 3.28 -18.57 12.27
N LEU A 230 4.38 -18.65 13.04
CA LEU A 230 4.40 -18.35 14.46
C LEU A 230 4.48 -16.84 14.69
N LEU A 231 3.38 -16.25 15.12
CA LEU A 231 3.19 -14.82 15.25
C LEU A 231 4.01 -14.23 16.40
N VAL A 232 4.67 -13.09 16.10
CA VAL A 232 5.36 -12.25 17.09
C VAL A 232 5.06 -10.78 16.82
N PRO A 233 5.03 -9.92 17.83
CA PRO A 233 4.95 -8.47 17.62
C PRO A 233 6.11 -7.98 16.79
N CYS A 234 5.86 -7.05 15.86
CA CYS A 234 6.91 -6.41 15.10
C CYS A 234 7.88 -5.68 16.05
N PRO A 235 9.19 -5.99 16.03
CA PRO A 235 10.15 -5.42 16.98
C PRO A 235 10.69 -4.06 16.56
N ILE A 236 10.38 -3.61 15.34
CA ILE A 236 10.89 -2.35 14.78
C ILE A 236 9.77 -1.31 14.69
N PRO A 237 10.07 -0.02 14.83
CA PRO A 237 9.08 1.03 14.62
C PRO A 237 8.50 0.98 13.21
N PRO A 238 7.25 1.43 13.01
CA PRO A 238 6.68 1.60 11.69
C PRO A 238 7.51 2.59 10.87
N MET A 239 7.51 2.39 9.55
CA MET A 239 8.22 3.29 8.62
C MET A 239 7.54 4.66 8.57
N ASP A 240 8.33 5.72 8.58
CA ASP A 240 7.85 7.05 8.22
C ASP A 240 7.49 7.07 6.73
N LEU A 241 6.24 7.44 6.44
CA LEU A 241 5.76 7.63 5.08
C LEU A 241 5.59 9.12 4.81
N LEU A 242 6.66 9.73 4.31
CA LEU A 242 6.67 11.14 3.97
C LEU A 242 6.39 11.31 2.48
N SER A 243 5.45 12.20 2.15
CA SER A 243 5.22 12.57 0.76
C SER A 243 6.29 13.57 0.31
N GLU A 244 7.12 13.16 -0.63
CA GLU A 244 8.18 13.99 -1.20
C GLU A 244 7.93 14.21 -2.70
N ARG A 245 8.54 15.26 -3.25
CA ARG A 245 8.56 15.54 -4.67
C ARG A 245 9.98 15.37 -5.19
N PHE A 246 10.10 15.02 -6.48
CA PHE A 246 11.39 15.04 -7.13
C PHE A 246 11.98 16.44 -7.16
N GLU A 247 13.30 16.55 -7.06
CA GLU A 247 14.02 17.83 -7.04
C GLU A 247 14.27 18.37 -8.43
N ALA A 248 14.61 17.50 -9.40
CA ALA A 248 14.99 17.94 -10.74
C ALA A 248 14.43 17.05 -11.85
N VAL A 249 14.23 17.65 -13.03
CA VAL A 249 14.05 16.96 -14.30
C VAL A 249 15.38 16.95 -15.02
N CYS A 250 16.04 15.79 -15.08
CA CYS A 250 17.36 15.65 -15.71
C CYS A 250 17.27 15.46 -17.20
N ILE A 251 16.23 14.78 -17.70
CA ILE A 251 15.95 14.58 -19.11
C ILE A 251 14.45 14.79 -19.34
N SER A 252 14.13 15.51 -20.41
CA SER A 252 12.78 15.65 -20.94
C SER A 252 12.84 15.59 -22.44
N GLU A 253 12.28 14.51 -23.00
CA GLU A 253 12.17 14.28 -24.43
C GLU A 253 10.71 14.12 -24.82
N GLY A 254 10.32 14.74 -25.93
CA GLY A 254 8.95 14.64 -26.48
C GLY A 254 7.90 15.52 -25.78
N VAL A 255 8.29 16.29 -24.76
CA VAL A 255 7.38 17.21 -24.05
C VAL A 255 8.15 18.35 -23.40
N LYS A 256 7.50 19.53 -23.35
CA LYS A 256 7.99 20.67 -22.59
C LYS A 256 7.47 20.60 -21.16
N ILE A 257 8.38 20.70 -20.19
CA ILE A 257 8.02 20.67 -18.77
C ILE A 257 7.41 22.02 -18.38
N PRO A 258 6.19 22.04 -17.81
CA PRO A 258 5.57 23.26 -17.31
C PRO A 258 6.34 23.84 -16.13
N ALA A 259 6.29 25.16 -16.00
CA ALA A 259 6.80 25.83 -14.79
C ALA A 259 6.10 25.27 -13.54
N GLY A 260 6.86 24.99 -12.50
CA GLY A 260 6.33 24.46 -11.24
C GLY A 260 5.98 22.96 -11.22
N PHE A 261 6.24 22.21 -12.30
CA PHE A 261 5.88 20.77 -12.40
C PHE A 261 6.31 19.95 -11.19
N LEU A 262 7.51 20.16 -10.68
CA LEU A 262 8.01 19.46 -9.50
C LEU A 262 7.64 20.12 -8.16
N LYS A 263 7.22 21.39 -8.17
CA LYS A 263 6.99 22.18 -6.94
C LYS A 263 5.52 22.23 -6.54
N THR A 264 4.62 22.17 -7.51
CA THR A 264 3.18 22.33 -7.30
C THR A 264 2.40 21.22 -7.99
N LYS A 265 1.08 21.15 -7.74
CA LYS A 265 0.18 20.21 -8.44
C LYS A 265 -0.07 20.75 -9.86
N THR A 266 0.88 20.50 -10.75
CA THR A 266 0.85 20.96 -12.15
C THR A 266 0.71 19.76 -13.07
N SER A 267 -0.22 19.85 -14.05
CA SER A 267 -0.43 18.81 -15.04
C SER A 267 0.63 18.87 -16.14
N LEU A 268 1.15 17.70 -16.52
CA LEU A 268 1.94 17.51 -17.74
C LEU A 268 1.08 16.83 -18.78
N THR A 269 0.86 17.49 -19.92
CA THR A 269 0.10 16.91 -21.03
C THR A 269 1.03 16.18 -21.97
N VAL A 270 0.80 14.89 -22.14
CA VAL A 270 1.47 14.07 -23.15
C VAL A 270 0.62 14.10 -24.41
N PRO A 271 1.15 14.58 -25.55
CA PRO A 271 0.39 14.63 -26.81
C PRO A 271 -0.01 13.23 -27.28
N ALA A 272 -1.11 13.15 -28.03
CA ALA A 272 -1.50 11.91 -28.69
C ALA A 272 -0.41 11.46 -29.67
N ASN A 273 -0.26 10.15 -29.85
CA ASN A 273 0.69 9.51 -30.77
C ASN A 273 2.16 9.91 -30.55
N SER A 274 2.50 10.30 -29.32
CA SER A 274 3.85 10.70 -28.96
C SER A 274 4.52 9.69 -28.01
N LYS A 275 5.85 9.76 -27.99
CA LYS A 275 6.69 9.13 -26.95
C LYS A 275 7.29 10.23 -26.10
N VAL A 276 7.13 10.12 -24.81
CA VAL A 276 7.74 11.03 -23.86
C VAL A 276 8.65 10.24 -22.93
N HIS A 277 9.82 10.80 -22.70
CA HIS A 277 10.81 10.24 -21.82
C HIS A 277 11.21 11.29 -20.77
N LEU A 278 10.99 10.96 -19.51
CA LEU A 278 11.35 11.81 -18.38
C LEU A 278 12.32 11.08 -17.46
N LEU A 279 13.34 11.77 -17.06
CA LEU A 279 14.28 11.34 -16.08
C LEU A 279 14.25 12.30 -14.91
N LEU A 280 13.74 11.83 -13.77
CA LEU A 280 13.51 12.62 -12.58
C LEU A 280 14.53 12.27 -11.50
N ASP A 281 15.10 13.28 -10.87
CA ASP A 281 16.05 13.13 -9.76
C ASP A 281 15.37 13.47 -8.44
N ASN A 282 15.56 12.61 -7.44
CA ASN A 282 15.09 12.83 -6.08
C ASN A 282 16.13 13.54 -5.18
N GLY A 283 17.30 13.93 -5.75
CA GLY A 283 18.37 14.60 -5.04
C GLY A 283 19.13 13.74 -4.02
N LYS A 284 18.49 12.71 -3.50
CA LYS A 284 19.05 11.80 -2.50
C LYS A 284 18.70 10.34 -2.79
N LEU A 285 19.54 9.42 -2.31
CA LEU A 285 19.20 8.01 -2.32
C LEU A 285 18.15 7.72 -1.24
N THR A 286 17.01 7.24 -1.66
CA THR A 286 15.92 6.88 -0.75
C THR A 286 15.21 5.62 -1.23
N THR A 287 14.48 5.00 -0.35
CA THR A 287 13.47 4.00 -0.69
C THR A 287 12.11 4.68 -0.70
N GLY A 288 11.28 4.39 -1.69
CA GLY A 288 9.98 5.05 -1.78
C GLY A 288 9.04 4.37 -2.75
N TYR A 289 7.78 4.68 -2.59
CA TYR A 289 6.71 4.30 -3.52
C TYR A 289 6.37 5.50 -4.39
N LEU A 290 6.43 5.33 -5.71
CA LEU A 290 6.03 6.39 -6.62
C LEU A 290 4.50 6.48 -6.67
N SER A 291 3.98 7.68 -6.43
CA SER A 291 2.58 8.02 -6.68
C SER A 291 2.47 8.79 -7.99
N LEU A 292 1.78 8.23 -8.96
CA LEU A 292 1.51 8.85 -10.25
C LEU A 292 0.01 9.11 -10.38
N LEU A 293 -0.37 10.38 -10.50
CA LEU A 293 -1.73 10.78 -10.84
C LEU A 293 -1.84 10.96 -12.35
N PHE A 294 -2.74 10.24 -12.97
CA PHE A 294 -2.99 10.36 -14.40
C PHE A 294 -4.49 10.41 -14.71
N SER A 295 -4.83 11.00 -15.82
CA SER A 295 -6.20 11.05 -16.32
C SER A 295 -6.19 10.95 -17.84
N ARG A 296 -7.27 10.42 -18.42
CA ARG A 296 -7.40 10.20 -19.88
C ARG A 296 -6.39 9.16 -20.38
N GLY A 297 -5.97 9.25 -21.65
CA GLY A 297 -4.93 8.37 -22.20
C GLY A 297 -5.43 6.97 -22.57
N LYS A 298 -6.59 6.88 -23.27
CA LYS A 298 -7.04 5.59 -23.84
C LYS A 298 -5.89 4.93 -24.60
N ASN A 299 -5.59 3.67 -24.26
CA ASN A 299 -4.48 2.88 -24.81
C ASN A 299 -3.07 3.46 -24.57
N ALA A 300 -2.90 4.37 -23.61
CA ALA A 300 -1.58 4.84 -23.22
C ALA A 300 -0.84 3.78 -22.39
N GLU A 301 0.46 3.68 -22.61
CA GLU A 301 1.37 2.85 -21.81
C GLU A 301 2.29 3.76 -21.02
N ILE A 302 2.41 3.50 -19.72
CA ILE A 302 3.32 4.21 -18.84
C ILE A 302 4.29 3.18 -18.27
N THR A 303 5.57 3.33 -18.56
CA THR A 303 6.62 2.51 -17.97
C THR A 303 7.36 3.31 -16.91
N ILE A 304 7.49 2.74 -15.72
CA ILE A 304 8.22 3.32 -14.60
C ILE A 304 9.40 2.41 -14.29
N ALA A 305 10.61 2.97 -14.21
CA ALA A 305 11.79 2.24 -13.78
C ALA A 305 12.54 3.05 -12.72
N TYR A 306 13.07 2.35 -11.74
CA TYR A 306 13.90 2.93 -10.70
C TYR A 306 15.37 2.67 -11.03
N ALA A 307 16.21 3.67 -10.84
CA ALA A 307 17.65 3.53 -10.98
C ALA A 307 18.37 4.11 -9.78
N LYS A 308 19.31 3.35 -9.24
CA LYS A 308 20.16 3.79 -8.14
C LYS A 308 21.17 4.85 -8.59
N LEU A 309 21.57 4.79 -9.86
CA LEU A 309 22.55 5.68 -10.45
C LEU A 309 22.27 5.83 -11.94
N CYS A 310 22.24 7.04 -12.46
CA CYS A 310 22.32 7.28 -13.90
C CYS A 310 23.68 7.84 -14.25
N MET A 311 24.38 7.16 -15.13
CA MET A 311 25.62 7.63 -15.70
C MET A 311 25.32 8.41 -16.98
N LYS A 312 25.24 9.72 -16.92
CA LYS A 312 25.53 10.56 -18.07
C LYS A 312 27.04 10.78 -18.08
N ALA A 313 27.68 10.66 -19.23
CA ALA A 313 29.13 10.82 -19.34
C ALA A 313 29.62 12.00 -18.50
N ARG A 314 30.40 11.71 -17.44
CA ARG A 314 31.07 12.61 -16.51
C ARG A 314 30.34 13.12 -15.26
N SER A 315 29.06 12.75 -15.02
CA SER A 315 28.46 13.05 -13.69
C SER A 315 27.65 11.87 -13.17
N ARG A 316 27.81 11.54 -11.89
CA ARG A 316 27.02 10.50 -11.22
C ARG A 316 25.69 11.12 -10.79
N VAL A 317 24.60 10.78 -11.47
CA VAL A 317 23.26 11.27 -11.14
C VAL A 317 22.37 10.07 -10.75
N ARG A 318 21.62 10.19 -9.68
CA ARG A 318 20.69 9.18 -9.16
C ARG A 318 19.30 9.45 -9.76
N LEU A 319 18.68 8.48 -10.44
CA LEU A 319 17.54 8.80 -11.30
C LEU A 319 16.43 7.75 -11.29
N ASN A 320 15.20 8.24 -11.42
CA ASN A 320 14.01 7.47 -11.75
C ASN A 320 13.59 7.76 -13.20
N LEU A 321 13.37 6.69 -13.97
CA LEU A 321 13.02 6.77 -15.36
C LEU A 321 11.52 6.55 -15.54
N ILE A 322 10.84 7.50 -16.16
CA ILE A 322 9.44 7.37 -16.53
C ILE A 322 9.32 7.47 -18.05
N ARG A 323 8.78 6.44 -18.68
CA ARG A 323 8.49 6.42 -20.12
C ARG A 323 6.99 6.37 -20.35
N PHE A 324 6.51 7.24 -21.22
CA PHE A 324 5.13 7.25 -21.67
C PHE A 324 5.10 6.89 -23.17
N ARG A 325 4.20 5.96 -23.51
CA ARG A 325 3.90 5.60 -24.90
C ARG A 325 2.39 5.57 -25.06
N GLN A 326 1.86 6.42 -25.95
CA GLN A 326 0.47 6.38 -26.35
C GLN A 326 0.37 5.71 -27.74
N ARG A 327 -0.43 4.65 -27.83
CA ARG A 327 -0.75 3.97 -29.10
C ARG A 327 -2.09 4.47 -29.62
N GLU A 328 -2.16 4.69 -30.92
CA GLU A 328 -3.41 4.97 -31.61
C GLU A 328 -4.22 3.68 -31.78
N THR A 329 -5.51 3.73 -31.50
CA THR A 329 -6.44 2.70 -31.96
C THR A 329 -7.11 3.25 -33.21
N VAL A 330 -6.70 2.72 -34.35
CA VAL A 330 -7.46 2.93 -35.60
C VAL A 330 -8.78 2.18 -35.45
N MET A 331 -9.88 2.89 -35.29
CA MET A 331 -11.19 2.28 -35.49
C MET A 331 -11.34 2.04 -37.02
N ARG A 332 -11.47 0.78 -37.38
CA ARG A 332 -12.09 0.37 -38.61
C ARG A 332 -13.56 0.10 -38.38
#